data_489902e040895f4567a0303237dd2738
#
_entry.id   489902e040895f4567a0303237dd2738
#
_cell.length_a   1.000
_cell.length_b   1.000
_cell.length_c   1.000
_cell.angle_alpha   90.00
_cell.angle_beta   90.00
_cell.angle_gamma   90.00
#
_symmetry.space_group_name_H-M   'P 1'
#
loop_
_entity.id
_entity.type
_entity.pdbx_description
1 polymer ?
#
loop_
_entity_poly.entity_id
_entity_poly.type
_entity_poly.pdbx_seq_one_letter_code
_entity_poly.pdbx_strand_id
1 'polypeptide(L)'
;MAVVTMRQLLESGVHFGHQTRRWNPKMKRFIMTERNGIYIIDLQQSLTHINDAYEFVKETVAHGGSILFVGTKKQAQEPVAEQATRVGMPYVNHRWLGGMLTNFTTISKRLQRLKELEDIDFDDVAGSGHTKKELLILKREKDKLETVSYTHLTLPTSDLV
;
A
#
# COMPACT_ATOMS: atom_id res chain seq x y z
N MET A 1 -10.80 24.05 -7.95
CA MET A 1 -9.42 24.11 -8.44
C MET A 1 -9.06 22.73 -8.98
N ALA A 2 -8.47 22.64 -10.18
CA ALA A 2 -8.01 21.36 -10.69
C ALA A 2 -6.84 20.85 -9.82
N VAL A 3 -6.94 19.61 -9.32
CA VAL A 3 -5.93 18.99 -8.45
C VAL A 3 -4.61 18.80 -9.20
N VAL A 4 -4.70 18.46 -10.50
CA VAL A 4 -3.59 18.23 -11.41
C VAL A 4 -3.89 18.87 -12.76
N THR A 5 -2.88 19.38 -13.43
CA THR A 5 -3.01 19.94 -14.78
C THR A 5 -2.69 18.92 -15.85
N MET A 6 -3.26 19.06 -17.04
CA MET A 6 -2.95 18.22 -18.21
C MET A 6 -1.44 18.21 -18.53
N ARG A 7 -0.78 19.35 -18.37
CA ARG A 7 0.66 19.49 -18.59
C ARG A 7 1.47 18.61 -17.63
N GLN A 8 1.14 18.61 -16.35
CA GLN A 8 1.81 17.76 -15.34
C GLN A 8 1.63 16.28 -15.64
N LEU A 9 0.44 15.86 -16.12
CA LEU A 9 0.19 14.46 -16.52
C LEU A 9 1.06 14.08 -17.74
N LEU A 10 1.22 14.96 -18.71
CA LEU A 10 2.07 14.73 -19.87
C LEU A 10 3.55 14.65 -19.49
N GLU A 11 4.03 15.58 -18.65
CA GLU A 11 5.42 15.63 -18.18
C GLU A 11 5.79 14.40 -17.34
N SER A 12 4.86 13.85 -16.56
CA SER A 12 5.06 12.61 -15.79
C SER A 12 4.97 11.33 -16.63
N GLY A 13 4.63 11.42 -17.91
CA GLY A 13 4.61 10.29 -18.84
C GLY A 13 3.47 9.30 -18.61
N VAL A 14 2.42 9.65 -17.86
CA VAL A 14 1.30 8.74 -17.55
C VAL A 14 0.38 8.47 -18.75
N HIS A 15 0.58 9.15 -19.87
CA HIS A 15 -0.12 8.91 -21.14
C HIS A 15 0.37 7.66 -21.90
N PHE A 16 1.56 7.13 -21.55
CA PHE A 16 2.05 5.91 -22.18
C PHE A 16 1.33 4.67 -21.64
N GLY A 17 0.68 3.93 -22.53
CA GLY A 17 0.05 2.66 -22.23
C GLY A 17 0.96 1.46 -22.54
N HIS A 18 0.35 0.32 -22.80
CA HIS A 18 1.05 -0.91 -23.17
C HIS A 18 1.33 -0.97 -24.69
N GLN A 19 2.26 -1.85 -25.05
CA GLN A 19 2.45 -2.23 -26.44
C GLN A 19 1.18 -2.84 -27.03
N THR A 20 0.90 -2.58 -28.30
CA THR A 20 -0.32 -3.03 -29.01
C THR A 20 -0.59 -4.52 -28.91
N ARG A 21 0.46 -5.36 -28.86
CA ARG A 21 0.36 -6.83 -28.70
C ARG A 21 0.07 -7.31 -27.27
N ARG A 22 0.24 -6.43 -26.25
CA ARG A 22 0.11 -6.78 -24.82
C ARG A 22 -1.01 -6.03 -24.10
N TRP A 23 -1.85 -5.36 -24.84
CA TRP A 23 -2.91 -4.57 -24.26
C TRP A 23 -4.10 -5.43 -23.81
N ASN A 24 -4.92 -4.88 -22.92
CA ASN A 24 -6.19 -5.47 -22.56
C ASN A 24 -7.31 -4.83 -23.40
N PRO A 25 -8.09 -5.60 -24.20
CA PRO A 25 -9.18 -5.07 -25.02
C PRO A 25 -10.23 -4.27 -24.26
N LYS A 26 -10.43 -4.55 -22.97
CA LYS A 26 -11.33 -3.78 -22.09
C LYS A 26 -10.91 -2.32 -21.91
N MET A 27 -9.63 -2.01 -22.15
CA MET A 27 -9.09 -0.65 -22.09
C MET A 27 -9.37 0.19 -23.33
N LYS A 28 -9.95 -0.37 -24.38
CA LYS A 28 -10.22 0.32 -25.67
C LYS A 28 -10.87 1.69 -25.49
N ARG A 29 -11.82 1.82 -24.59
CA ARG A 29 -12.56 3.07 -24.32
C ARG A 29 -11.71 4.20 -23.74
N PHE A 30 -10.54 3.89 -23.17
CA PHE A 30 -9.63 4.83 -22.54
C PHE A 30 -8.39 5.14 -23.39
N ILE A 31 -8.32 4.55 -24.59
CA ILE A 31 -7.19 4.74 -25.51
C ILE A 31 -7.58 5.79 -26.52
N MET A 32 -6.73 6.82 -26.63
CA MET A 32 -6.91 7.91 -27.59
C MET A 32 -6.42 7.51 -28.97
N THR A 33 -5.20 6.96 -29.05
CA THR A 33 -4.55 6.59 -30.32
C THR A 33 -3.44 5.58 -30.11
N GLU A 34 -2.87 5.10 -31.21
CA GLU A 34 -1.65 4.30 -31.22
C GLU A 34 -0.52 5.11 -31.86
N ARG A 35 0.67 5.05 -31.26
CA ARG A 35 1.88 5.66 -31.84
C ARG A 35 3.09 4.76 -31.58
N ASN A 36 3.84 4.45 -32.62
CA ASN A 36 5.04 3.60 -32.57
C ASN A 36 4.83 2.25 -31.87
N GLY A 37 3.68 1.60 -32.10
CA GLY A 37 3.37 0.31 -31.48
C GLY A 37 3.01 0.37 -29.99
N ILE A 38 2.75 1.57 -29.46
CA ILE A 38 2.33 1.81 -28.06
C ILE A 38 1.01 2.56 -28.09
N TYR A 39 0.07 2.12 -27.25
CA TYR A 39 -1.19 2.84 -27.06
C TYR A 39 -0.98 4.08 -26.18
N ILE A 40 -1.65 5.17 -26.57
CA ILE A 40 -1.67 6.43 -25.83
C ILE A 40 -3.00 6.53 -25.09
N ILE A 41 -2.94 6.72 -23.79
CA ILE A 41 -4.12 6.83 -22.91
C ILE A 41 -4.70 8.25 -23.05
N ASP A 42 -6.03 8.34 -23.05
CA ASP A 42 -6.77 9.60 -23.06
C ASP A 42 -6.65 10.30 -21.70
N LEU A 43 -5.84 11.35 -21.65
CA LEU A 43 -5.62 12.13 -20.44
C LEU A 43 -6.79 13.03 -20.05
N GLN A 44 -7.70 13.36 -20.97
CA GLN A 44 -8.88 14.15 -20.62
C GLN A 44 -9.82 13.33 -19.72
N GLN A 45 -10.05 12.07 -20.08
CA GLN A 45 -10.78 11.14 -19.24
C GLN A 45 -10.07 10.91 -17.91
N SER A 46 -8.74 10.74 -17.92
CA SER A 46 -7.96 10.58 -16.71
C SER A 46 -8.10 11.78 -15.76
N LEU A 47 -8.07 12.99 -16.30
CA LEU A 47 -8.25 14.21 -15.50
C LEU A 47 -9.63 14.28 -14.85
N THR A 48 -10.68 13.93 -15.60
CA THR A 48 -12.05 13.87 -15.08
C THR A 48 -12.13 12.88 -13.92
N HIS A 49 -11.63 11.66 -14.11
CA HIS A 49 -11.65 10.63 -13.05
C HIS A 49 -10.78 10.98 -11.84
N ILE A 50 -9.68 11.72 -12.02
CA ILE A 50 -8.89 12.23 -10.89
C ILE A 50 -9.70 13.23 -10.06
N ASN A 51 -10.43 14.14 -10.72
CA ASN A 51 -11.28 15.10 -10.02
C ASN A 51 -12.44 14.41 -9.29
N ASP A 52 -13.10 13.44 -9.92
CA ASP A 52 -14.16 12.64 -9.31
C ASP A 52 -13.65 11.88 -8.06
N ALA A 53 -12.48 11.25 -8.18
CA ALA A 53 -11.84 10.55 -7.06
C ALA A 53 -11.46 11.52 -5.93
N TYR A 54 -10.97 12.71 -6.26
CA TYR A 54 -10.64 13.73 -5.28
C TYR A 54 -11.87 14.19 -4.48
N GLU A 55 -12.97 14.48 -5.15
CA GLU A 55 -14.21 14.89 -4.45
C GLU A 55 -14.75 13.75 -3.58
N PHE A 56 -14.71 12.51 -4.05
CA PHE A 56 -15.11 11.34 -3.26
C PHE A 56 -14.25 11.19 -1.99
N VAL A 57 -12.92 11.28 -2.11
CA VAL A 57 -11.99 11.19 -0.95
C VAL A 57 -12.26 12.34 0.02
N LYS A 58 -12.41 13.56 -0.49
CA LYS A 58 -12.69 14.74 0.33
C LYS A 58 -14.00 14.60 1.12
N GLU A 59 -15.05 14.10 0.49
CA GLU A 59 -16.34 13.86 1.14
C GLU A 59 -16.23 12.76 2.20
N THR A 60 -15.53 11.65 1.89
CA THR A 60 -15.30 10.56 2.83
C THR A 60 -14.56 11.04 4.08
N VAL A 61 -13.52 11.83 3.93
CA VAL A 61 -12.75 12.38 5.05
C VAL A 61 -13.54 13.41 5.84
N ALA A 62 -14.35 14.23 5.17
CA ALA A 62 -15.24 15.20 5.82
C ALA A 62 -16.27 14.54 6.74
N HIS A 63 -16.70 13.32 6.42
CA HIS A 63 -17.58 12.50 7.25
C HIS A 63 -16.82 11.66 8.32
N GLY A 64 -15.54 11.90 8.51
CA GLY A 64 -14.72 11.18 9.50
C GLY A 64 -14.22 9.79 9.03
N GLY A 65 -14.35 9.49 7.74
CA GLY A 65 -13.84 8.23 7.17
C GLY A 65 -12.32 8.20 7.07
N SER A 66 -11.73 7.00 7.14
CA SER A 66 -10.31 6.75 6.96
C SER A 66 -10.01 6.23 5.56
N ILE A 67 -8.88 6.64 5.01
CA ILE A 67 -8.41 6.21 3.69
C ILE A 67 -7.15 5.34 3.87
N LEU A 68 -7.21 4.09 3.41
CA LEU A 68 -6.05 3.21 3.37
C LEU A 68 -5.29 3.41 2.06
N PHE A 69 -4.07 3.92 2.17
CA PHE A 69 -3.18 4.09 1.02
C PHE A 69 -2.44 2.80 0.71
N VAL A 70 -2.50 2.33 -0.54
CA VAL A 70 -1.81 1.10 -0.96
C VAL A 70 -0.87 1.38 -2.12
N GLY A 71 0.43 1.18 -1.91
CA GLY A 71 1.45 1.42 -2.93
C GLY A 71 2.57 0.38 -2.86
N THR A 72 2.31 -0.83 -3.33
CA THR A 72 3.25 -1.95 -3.26
C THR A 72 4.31 -1.95 -4.36
N LYS A 73 4.14 -1.15 -5.41
CA LYS A 73 5.13 -0.98 -6.47
C LYS A 73 6.33 -0.21 -5.94
N LYS A 74 7.55 -0.67 -6.24
CA LYS A 74 8.80 -0.10 -5.73
C LYS A 74 8.88 1.43 -5.86
N GLN A 75 8.40 1.98 -6.99
CA GLN A 75 8.40 3.42 -7.25
C GLN A 75 7.35 4.19 -6.42
N ALA A 76 6.33 3.51 -5.89
CA ALA A 76 5.24 4.11 -5.13
C ALA A 76 5.44 3.97 -3.61
N GLN A 77 6.33 3.10 -3.15
CA GLN A 77 6.51 2.77 -1.73
C GLN A 77 6.82 3.99 -0.87
N GLU A 78 7.83 4.75 -1.26
CA GLU A 78 8.30 5.92 -0.52
C GLU A 78 7.29 7.08 -0.58
N PRO A 79 6.80 7.52 -1.77
CA PRO A 79 5.80 8.58 -1.85
C PRO A 79 4.50 8.27 -1.10
N VAL A 80 4.05 7.01 -1.12
CA VAL A 80 2.84 6.61 -0.39
C VAL A 80 3.04 6.71 1.12
N ALA A 81 4.17 6.21 1.64
CA ALA A 81 4.49 6.29 3.05
C ALA A 81 4.59 7.75 3.53
N GLU A 82 5.30 8.60 2.79
CA GLU A 82 5.48 10.02 3.11
C GLU A 82 4.12 10.75 3.16
N GLN A 83 3.31 10.62 2.11
CA GLN A 83 2.05 11.35 2.03
C GLN A 83 1.00 10.83 3.02
N ALA A 84 0.93 9.53 3.25
CA ALA A 84 0.02 8.95 4.23
C ALA A 84 0.41 9.37 5.67
N THR A 85 1.69 9.33 6.01
CA THR A 85 2.19 9.80 7.31
C THR A 85 1.92 11.28 7.53
N ARG A 86 2.08 12.11 6.50
CA ARG A 86 1.80 13.56 6.56
C ARG A 86 0.36 13.87 6.95
N VAL A 87 -0.60 13.05 6.53
CA VAL A 87 -2.03 13.23 6.82
C VAL A 87 -2.55 12.34 7.95
N GLY A 88 -1.68 11.51 8.58
CA GLY A 88 -2.06 10.61 9.66
C GLY A 88 -2.98 9.47 9.22
N MET A 89 -2.94 9.07 7.95
CA MET A 89 -3.75 8.00 7.41
C MET A 89 -2.97 6.68 7.30
N PRO A 90 -3.63 5.51 7.43
CA PRO A 90 -2.98 4.22 7.31
C PRO A 90 -2.49 3.94 5.90
N TYR A 91 -1.38 3.21 5.78
CA TYR A 91 -0.83 2.83 4.48
C TYR A 91 -0.22 1.44 4.46
N VAL A 92 -0.12 0.87 3.26
CA VAL A 92 0.57 -0.38 2.95
C VAL A 92 1.49 -0.13 1.76
N ASN A 93 2.80 -0.09 2.01
CA ASN A 93 3.80 0.21 0.99
C ASN A 93 4.73 -0.97 0.65
N HIS A 94 4.59 -2.12 1.33
CA HIS A 94 5.30 -3.34 1.02
C HIS A 94 4.38 -4.36 0.34
N ARG A 95 4.38 -5.60 0.79
CA ARG A 95 3.57 -6.65 0.21
C ARG A 95 2.15 -6.64 0.78
N TRP A 96 1.14 -6.63 -0.09
CA TRP A 96 -0.23 -6.89 0.33
C TRP A 96 -0.40 -8.34 0.78
N LEU A 97 -0.82 -8.55 2.00
CA LEU A 97 -1.07 -9.89 2.54
C LEU A 97 -2.50 -10.32 2.20
N GLY A 98 -2.65 -11.55 1.71
CA GLY A 98 -3.98 -12.11 1.50
C GLY A 98 -4.77 -12.16 2.81
N GLY A 99 -6.01 -11.69 2.77
CA GLY A 99 -6.89 -11.69 3.93
C GLY A 99 -6.77 -10.49 4.88
N MET A 100 -6.01 -9.44 4.52
CA MET A 100 -5.88 -8.24 5.37
C MET A 100 -7.22 -7.62 5.77
N LEU A 101 -8.17 -7.60 4.85
CA LEU A 101 -9.51 -7.05 5.07
C LEU A 101 -10.57 -8.13 5.28
N THR A 102 -10.36 -9.36 4.79
CA THR A 102 -11.37 -10.43 4.81
C THR A 102 -11.14 -11.47 5.90
N ASN A 103 -9.90 -11.64 6.38
CA ASN A 103 -9.53 -12.58 7.44
C ASN A 103 -8.60 -11.90 8.46
N PHE A 104 -9.06 -10.80 9.01
CA PHE A 104 -8.29 -10.00 9.95
C PHE A 104 -7.95 -10.76 11.25
N THR A 105 -8.80 -11.70 11.67
CA THR A 105 -8.53 -12.52 12.86
C THR A 105 -7.23 -13.31 12.78
N THR A 106 -6.90 -13.85 11.61
CA THR A 106 -5.62 -14.55 11.40
C THR A 106 -4.43 -13.58 11.40
N ILE A 107 -4.62 -12.41 10.86
CA ILE A 107 -3.60 -11.35 10.81
C ILE A 107 -3.35 -10.82 12.24
N SER A 108 -4.40 -10.55 12.99
CA SER A 108 -4.33 -10.09 14.39
C SER A 108 -3.55 -11.06 15.28
N LYS A 109 -3.76 -12.37 15.13
CA LYS A 109 -2.97 -13.38 15.85
C LYS A 109 -1.47 -13.31 15.54
N ARG A 110 -1.10 -13.03 14.28
CA ARG A 110 0.31 -12.85 13.90
C ARG A 110 0.90 -11.56 14.48
N LEU A 111 0.12 -10.49 14.55
CA LEU A 111 0.54 -9.24 15.20
C LEU A 111 0.72 -9.43 16.71
N GLN A 112 -0.18 -10.16 17.35
CA GLN A 112 -0.05 -10.50 18.76
C GLN A 112 1.22 -11.33 18.99
N ARG A 113 1.48 -12.33 18.14
CA ARG A 113 2.71 -13.12 18.19
C ARG A 113 3.97 -12.28 18.01
N LEU A 114 3.94 -11.27 17.13
CA LEU A 114 5.06 -10.34 16.98
C LEU A 114 5.32 -9.57 18.28
N LYS A 115 4.27 -9.01 18.91
CA LYS A 115 4.40 -8.31 20.20
C LYS A 115 5.02 -9.20 21.27
N GLU A 116 4.56 -10.46 21.37
CA GLU A 116 5.16 -11.44 22.30
C GLU A 116 6.66 -11.66 22.02
N LEU A 117 7.07 -11.65 20.74
CA LEU A 117 8.48 -11.80 20.35
C LEU A 117 9.28 -10.50 20.56
N GLU A 118 8.65 -9.34 20.53
CA GLU A 118 9.29 -8.06 20.84
C GLU A 118 9.66 -7.93 22.33
N ASP A 119 8.86 -8.54 23.20
CA ASP A 119 9.08 -8.55 24.66
C ASP A 119 10.21 -9.50 25.11
N ILE A 120 10.69 -10.36 24.19
CA ILE A 120 11.80 -11.29 24.48
C ILE A 120 13.14 -10.60 24.27
N ASP A 121 13.98 -10.58 25.31
CA ASP A 121 15.36 -10.15 25.19
C ASP A 121 16.19 -11.29 24.55
N PHE A 122 16.64 -11.06 23.31
CA PHE A 122 17.42 -12.03 22.53
C PHE A 122 18.91 -12.05 22.91
N ASP A 123 19.39 -11.08 23.65
CA ASP A 123 20.80 -10.98 24.05
C ASP A 123 21.05 -11.61 25.43
N ASP A 124 20.01 -11.72 26.29
CA ASP A 124 20.10 -12.39 27.58
C ASP A 124 19.63 -13.86 27.51
N VAL A 125 20.58 -14.76 27.28
CA VAL A 125 20.33 -16.22 27.23
C VAL A 125 19.97 -16.79 28.62
N ALA A 126 20.50 -16.18 29.69
CA ALA A 126 20.32 -16.70 31.05
C ALA A 126 18.96 -16.30 31.64
N GLY A 127 18.48 -15.08 31.34
CA GLY A 127 17.19 -14.58 31.84
C GLY A 127 15.99 -15.00 31.00
N SER A 128 16.16 -15.31 29.70
CA SER A 128 15.06 -15.67 28.82
C SER A 128 14.54 -17.12 28.99
N GLY A 129 15.27 -17.99 29.69
CA GLY A 129 14.92 -19.40 29.88
C GLY A 129 14.96 -20.24 28.59
N HIS A 130 15.50 -19.70 27.50
CA HIS A 130 15.63 -20.35 26.19
C HIS A 130 17.08 -20.71 25.86
N THR A 131 17.28 -21.78 25.09
CA THR A 131 18.61 -22.12 24.57
C THR A 131 19.02 -21.18 23.44
N LYS A 132 20.33 -21.01 23.19
CA LYS A 132 20.87 -20.19 22.08
C LYS A 132 20.24 -20.56 20.73
N LYS A 133 19.96 -21.84 20.50
CA LYS A 133 19.35 -22.32 19.26
C LYS A 133 17.90 -21.88 19.13
N GLU A 134 17.15 -21.93 20.22
CA GLU A 134 15.75 -21.47 20.28
C GLU A 134 15.65 -19.96 20.06
N LEU A 135 16.50 -19.17 20.72
CA LEU A 135 16.57 -17.72 20.51
C LEU A 135 16.88 -17.37 19.07
N LEU A 136 17.75 -18.11 18.40
CA LEU A 136 18.04 -17.89 16.98
C LEU A 136 16.81 -18.19 16.09
N ILE A 137 16.04 -19.20 16.42
CA ILE A 137 14.81 -19.55 15.69
C ILE A 137 13.74 -18.47 15.91
N LEU A 138 13.55 -18.05 17.16
CA LEU A 138 12.60 -16.98 17.52
C LEU A 138 12.97 -15.63 16.88
N LYS A 139 14.27 -15.31 16.84
CA LYS A 139 14.76 -14.10 16.15
C LYS A 139 14.43 -14.12 14.65
N ARG A 140 14.64 -15.25 13.98
CA ARG A 140 14.28 -15.41 12.57
C ARG A 140 12.77 -15.35 12.34
N GLU A 141 11.97 -15.84 13.30
CA GLU A 141 10.51 -15.71 13.27
C GLU A 141 10.10 -14.25 13.43
N LYS A 142 10.70 -13.54 14.39
CA LYS A 142 10.50 -12.09 14.58
C LYS A 142 10.81 -11.33 13.30
N ASP A 143 12.00 -11.50 12.71
CA ASP A 143 12.40 -10.80 11.48
C ASP A 143 11.40 -11.02 10.33
N LYS A 144 10.87 -12.25 10.19
CA LYS A 144 9.85 -12.55 9.19
C LYS A 144 8.53 -11.86 9.48
N LEU A 145 8.09 -11.83 10.72
CA LEU A 145 6.85 -11.18 11.14
C LEU A 145 6.98 -9.67 11.04
N GLU A 146 8.12 -9.11 11.39
CA GLU A 146 8.40 -7.68 11.33
C GLU A 146 8.34 -7.16 9.89
N THR A 147 8.95 -7.87 8.93
CA THR A 147 8.84 -7.53 7.49
C THR A 147 7.38 -7.50 7.01
N VAL A 148 6.52 -8.33 7.62
CA VAL A 148 5.08 -8.40 7.34
C VAL A 148 4.32 -7.31 8.09
N SER A 149 4.70 -6.98 9.32
CA SER A 149 4.02 -6.06 10.24
C SER A 149 4.22 -4.59 9.91
N TYR A 150 5.30 -4.21 9.26
CA TYR A 150 5.51 -2.81 8.85
C TYR A 150 4.30 -2.26 8.07
N THR A 151 3.57 -3.15 7.42
CA THR A 151 2.33 -2.83 6.71
C THR A 151 1.10 -2.76 7.62
N HIS A 152 1.17 -3.24 8.87
CA HIS A 152 0.02 -3.38 9.77
C HIS A 152 -0.02 -2.39 10.94
N LEU A 153 1.14 -1.91 11.40
CA LEU A 153 1.22 -0.97 12.51
C LEU A 153 0.56 0.39 12.24
N THR A 154 0.32 0.68 10.96
CA THR A 154 -0.36 1.91 10.53
C THR A 154 -1.89 1.75 10.39
N LEU A 155 -2.42 0.53 10.48
CA LEU A 155 -3.88 0.33 10.49
C LEU A 155 -4.41 0.62 11.89
N PRO A 156 -5.35 1.56 12.08
CA PRO A 156 -6.01 1.76 13.35
C PRO A 156 -6.78 0.47 13.70
N THR A 157 -6.31 -0.26 14.70
CA THR A 157 -6.90 -1.54 15.13
C THR A 157 -8.24 -1.37 15.86
N SER A 158 -8.65 -0.14 16.15
CA SER A 158 -9.86 0.18 16.88
C SER A 158 -11.14 0.22 16.04
N ASP A 159 -11.04 0.39 14.72
CA ASP A 159 -12.21 0.69 13.87
C ASP A 159 -12.60 -0.44 12.91
N LEU A 160 -12.03 -1.65 13.07
CA LEU A 160 -12.33 -2.83 12.24
C LEU A 160 -13.10 -3.93 12.98
N VAL A 161 -13.91 -3.56 13.97
CA VAL A 161 -14.87 -4.46 14.65
C VAL A 161 -16.28 -4.14 14.22
#